data_8dcabd53ff73439509ae4a1ab7c79538
#
_entry.id   8dcabd53ff73439509ae4a1ab7c79538
#
_cell.length_a   1.000
_cell.length_b   1.000
_cell.length_c   1.000
_cell.angle_alpha   90.00
_cell.angle_beta   90.00
_cell.angle_gamma   90.00
#
_symmetry.space_group_name_H-M   'P 1'
#
loop_
_entity.id
_entity.type
_entity.pdbx_description
1 polymer ?
#
loop_
_entity_poly.entity_id
_entity_poly.type
_entity_poly.pdbx_seq_one_letter_code
_entity_poly.pdbx_strand_id
1 'polypeptide(L)'
;MISANTTTASSNSRTHTASAATTPVRKQFIVLANSVKKGGGKFRCVAGLEVVDEIDDDLIIDDWIRPVSRSVFDEGALTARHFTFADGTQAAPLDIVECQFNRAVGNEAQPENWLLDEEAVWKKTGEIPASSLAALVEHPANLWCQPGEKTDRIAPDYLPRQPLHQSLVLIQFPRGQLRQKENGRYRLAFVYHGVHYDLSVTDPRITSALVDHQGSMVKDAIACISLTQPYTGDYQPKPYHYKLVATLFL
;
A
#
# COMPACT_ATOMS: atom_id res chain seq x y z
N MET A 1 61.73 -45.46 17.42
CA MET A 1 61.35 -45.16 16.04
C MET A 1 60.32 -44.05 16.05
N ILE A 2 60.72 -42.89 15.56
CA ILE A 2 60.07 -41.61 15.67
C ILE A 2 59.20 -41.37 14.45
N SER A 3 57.89 -41.05 14.61
CA SER A 3 57.03 -40.62 13.51
C SER A 3 56.65 -39.16 13.73
N ALA A 4 56.93 -38.37 12.69
CA ALA A 4 56.66 -36.93 12.65
C ALA A 4 55.19 -36.63 12.29
N ASN A 5 54.56 -35.73 13.06
CA ASN A 5 53.24 -35.16 12.76
C ASN A 5 53.40 -33.90 11.90
N THR A 6 52.81 -33.91 10.70
CA THR A 6 52.75 -32.75 9.83
C THR A 6 51.36 -32.13 9.95
N THR A 7 51.28 -30.94 10.54
CA THR A 7 50.07 -30.16 10.67
C THR A 7 49.89 -29.32 9.41
N THR A 8 48.85 -29.61 8.60
CA THR A 8 48.45 -28.76 7.49
C THR A 8 47.43 -27.70 7.98
N ALA A 9 47.84 -26.44 7.89
CA ALA A 9 46.99 -25.30 8.13
C ALA A 9 46.05 -25.08 6.93
N SER A 10 44.73 -25.23 7.15
CA SER A 10 43.70 -24.91 6.16
C SER A 10 43.37 -23.41 6.25
N SER A 11 43.77 -22.64 5.25
CA SER A 11 43.41 -21.24 5.09
C SER A 11 41.98 -21.12 4.59
N ASN A 12 41.03 -20.78 5.48
CA ASN A 12 39.68 -20.42 5.11
C ASN A 12 39.66 -19.00 4.51
N SER A 13 39.71 -18.89 3.20
CA SER A 13 39.45 -17.65 2.49
C SER A 13 37.92 -17.42 2.46
N ARG A 14 37.42 -16.54 3.34
CA ARG A 14 36.06 -15.98 3.23
C ARG A 14 36.03 -15.09 1.99
N THR A 15 35.50 -15.60 0.91
CA THR A 15 35.07 -14.78 -0.23
C THR A 15 33.87 -13.96 0.21
N HIS A 16 34.09 -12.69 0.53
CA HIS A 16 33.03 -11.69 0.55
C HIS A 16 32.53 -11.52 -0.89
N THR A 17 31.42 -12.17 -1.23
CA THR A 17 30.65 -11.83 -2.42
C THR A 17 30.11 -10.41 -2.19
N ALA A 18 30.75 -9.43 -2.82
CA ALA A 18 30.21 -8.08 -2.93
C ALA A 18 28.86 -8.22 -3.67
N SER A 19 27.77 -7.90 -2.98
CA SER A 19 26.45 -7.76 -3.61
C SER A 19 26.60 -6.71 -4.71
N ALA A 20 26.35 -7.11 -5.95
CA ALA A 20 26.31 -6.18 -7.06
C ALA A 20 25.33 -5.06 -6.70
N ALA A 21 25.83 -3.83 -6.63
CA ALA A 21 25.00 -2.67 -6.38
C ALA A 21 24.02 -2.54 -7.56
N THR A 22 22.77 -2.86 -7.35
CA THR A 22 21.70 -2.63 -8.34
C THR A 22 21.55 -1.13 -8.52
N THR A 23 21.67 -0.65 -9.76
CA THR A 23 21.41 0.77 -10.08
C THR A 23 19.96 1.09 -9.69
N PRO A 24 19.72 2.14 -8.89
CA PRO A 24 18.37 2.54 -8.52
C PRO A 24 17.51 2.82 -9.75
N VAL A 25 16.27 2.37 -9.72
CA VAL A 25 15.27 2.63 -10.77
C VAL A 25 14.43 3.82 -10.35
N ARG A 26 14.32 4.80 -11.25
CA ARG A 26 13.45 5.96 -11.06
C ARG A 26 12.08 5.67 -11.63
N LYS A 27 11.03 5.94 -10.85
CA LYS A 27 9.63 5.80 -11.25
C LYS A 27 8.83 7.01 -10.83
N GLN A 28 7.81 7.32 -11.61
CA GLN A 28 6.76 8.28 -11.25
C GLN A 28 5.45 7.56 -10.99
N PHE A 29 4.64 8.08 -10.07
CA PHE A 29 3.30 7.56 -9.84
C PHE A 29 2.36 8.63 -9.28
N ILE A 30 1.07 8.49 -9.58
CA ILE A 30 0.00 9.28 -8.99
C ILE A 30 -0.29 8.71 -7.61
N VAL A 31 -0.12 9.48 -6.55
CA VAL A 31 -0.47 9.05 -5.18
C VAL A 31 -2.00 8.90 -5.07
N LEU A 32 -2.46 7.68 -4.84
CA LEU A 32 -3.88 7.35 -4.63
C LEU A 32 -4.17 6.83 -3.21
N ALA A 33 -3.11 6.53 -2.45
CA ALA A 33 -3.19 6.17 -1.05
C ALA A 33 -2.06 6.81 -0.25
N ASN A 34 -2.40 7.37 0.92
CA ASN A 34 -1.45 7.77 1.96
C ASN A 34 -2.12 7.47 3.32
N SER A 35 -2.21 6.20 3.66
CA SER A 35 -3.03 5.68 4.75
C SER A 35 -2.24 5.43 6.02
N VAL A 36 -2.90 5.55 7.17
CA VAL A 36 -2.31 5.20 8.47
C VAL A 36 -2.17 3.69 8.57
N LYS A 37 -0.93 3.21 8.82
CA LYS A 37 -0.66 1.79 9.06
C LYS A 37 -0.73 1.47 10.55
N LYS A 38 0.03 2.20 11.38
CA LYS A 38 0.08 2.03 12.83
C LYS A 38 0.68 3.27 13.52
N GLY A 39 0.77 3.21 14.86
CA GLY A 39 1.52 4.21 15.64
C GLY A 39 0.88 5.61 15.61
N GLY A 40 -0.48 5.71 15.61
CA GLY A 40 -1.16 7.00 15.66
C GLY A 40 -0.87 7.92 14.47
N GLY A 41 -0.57 7.34 13.29
CA GLY A 41 -0.24 8.08 12.08
C GLY A 41 1.26 8.28 11.83
N LYS A 42 2.13 7.80 12.72
CA LYS A 42 3.59 7.84 12.52
C LYS A 42 4.03 7.00 11.32
N PHE A 43 3.36 5.88 11.09
CA PHE A 43 3.66 4.94 10.01
C PHE A 43 2.56 4.96 8.95
N ARG A 44 2.95 5.07 7.69
CA ARG A 44 2.06 5.19 6.54
C ARG A 44 2.30 4.08 5.52
N CYS A 45 1.24 3.77 4.77
CA CYS A 45 1.32 3.12 3.47
C CYS A 45 0.99 4.15 2.40
N VAL A 46 1.95 4.41 1.53
CA VAL A 46 1.74 5.23 0.32
C VAL A 46 1.71 4.29 -0.88
N ALA A 47 0.79 4.53 -1.80
CA ALA A 47 0.69 3.76 -3.04
C ALA A 47 -0.01 4.58 -4.13
N GLY A 48 0.17 4.16 -5.37
CA GLY A 48 -0.45 4.82 -6.51
C GLY A 48 -0.26 4.06 -7.81
N LEU A 49 -0.74 4.62 -8.90
CA LEU A 49 -0.57 4.09 -10.26
C LEU A 49 0.67 4.70 -10.93
N GLU A 50 1.51 3.86 -11.51
CA GLU A 50 2.72 4.29 -12.21
C GLU A 50 2.36 5.15 -13.42
N VAL A 51 3.10 6.25 -13.60
CA VAL A 51 3.08 7.07 -14.81
C VAL A 51 4.31 6.67 -15.61
N VAL A 52 4.12 5.99 -16.73
CA VAL A 52 5.21 5.46 -17.56
C VAL A 52 5.58 6.39 -18.71
N ASP A 53 4.65 7.24 -19.14
CA ASP A 53 4.87 8.19 -20.23
C ASP A 53 3.82 9.33 -20.15
N GLU A 54 4.06 10.40 -20.93
CA GLU A 54 3.14 11.51 -21.14
C GLU A 54 3.14 11.86 -22.62
N ILE A 55 1.99 11.78 -23.26
CA ILE A 55 1.81 12.03 -24.69
C ILE A 55 0.70 13.07 -24.88
N ASP A 56 1.01 14.21 -25.50
CA ASP A 56 0.05 15.28 -25.75
C ASP A 56 -0.75 15.72 -24.50
N ASP A 57 -0.05 15.88 -23.36
CA ASP A 57 -0.60 16.16 -22.02
C ASP A 57 -1.45 15.03 -21.40
N ASP A 58 -1.56 13.87 -22.06
CA ASP A 58 -2.23 12.69 -21.51
C ASP A 58 -1.21 11.76 -20.80
N LEU A 59 -1.47 11.43 -19.55
CA LEU A 59 -0.63 10.50 -18.77
C LEU A 59 -0.91 9.06 -19.17
N ILE A 60 0.15 8.31 -19.51
CA ILE A 60 0.07 6.87 -19.75
C ILE A 60 0.30 6.16 -18.42
N ILE A 61 -0.72 5.48 -17.94
CA ILE A 61 -0.78 4.84 -16.63
C ILE A 61 -0.54 3.34 -16.78
N ASP A 62 0.23 2.78 -15.86
CA ASP A 62 0.53 1.35 -15.76
C ASP A 62 0.12 0.82 -14.37
N ASP A 63 0.73 -0.26 -13.93
CA ASP A 63 0.44 -1.00 -12.72
C ASP A 63 0.57 -0.18 -11.41
N TRP A 64 0.03 -0.73 -10.33
CA TRP A 64 0.19 -0.18 -9.00
C TRP A 64 1.64 -0.23 -8.52
N ILE A 65 2.06 0.82 -7.84
CA ILE A 65 3.33 0.92 -7.10
C ILE A 65 3.03 1.16 -5.63
N ARG A 66 3.70 0.40 -4.77
CA ARG A 66 3.71 0.60 -3.33
C ARG A 66 5.15 0.71 -2.85
N PRO A 67 5.66 1.91 -2.56
CA PRO A 67 6.93 2.11 -1.90
C PRO A 67 6.95 1.44 -0.52
N VAL A 68 7.98 0.66 -0.24
CA VAL A 68 8.21 0.06 1.07
C VAL A 68 9.62 0.37 1.57
N SER A 69 9.75 0.59 2.89
CA SER A 69 11.03 0.82 3.55
C SER A 69 11.74 -0.50 3.86
N ARG A 70 13.02 -0.42 4.24
CA ARG A 70 13.81 -1.57 4.71
C ARG A 70 13.41 -2.05 6.11
N SER A 71 12.52 -1.32 6.80
CA SER A 71 12.13 -1.63 8.17
C SER A 71 11.30 -2.92 8.24
N VAL A 72 11.92 -4.00 8.67
CA VAL A 72 11.24 -5.28 8.92
C VAL A 72 10.26 -5.14 10.09
N PHE A 73 10.62 -4.37 11.14
CA PHE A 73 9.76 -4.15 12.32
C PHE A 73 8.46 -3.44 12.02
N ASP A 74 8.46 -2.61 10.97
CA ASP A 74 7.30 -1.83 10.55
C ASP A 74 6.64 -2.41 9.30
N GLU A 75 7.02 -3.65 8.92
CA GLU A 75 6.50 -4.36 7.74
C GLU A 75 6.61 -3.49 6.47
N GLY A 76 7.72 -2.78 6.32
CA GLY A 76 7.97 -1.91 5.19
C GLY A 76 7.19 -0.58 5.20
N ALA A 77 6.55 -0.20 6.31
CA ALA A 77 5.85 1.07 6.40
C ALA A 77 6.78 2.27 6.26
N LEU A 78 6.26 3.35 5.69
CA LEU A 78 6.97 4.61 5.54
C LEU A 78 6.77 5.51 6.77
N THR A 79 7.79 6.27 7.12
CA THR A 79 7.69 7.40 8.07
C THR A 79 7.65 8.71 7.28
N ALA A 80 7.25 9.80 7.93
CA ALA A 80 7.12 11.12 7.31
C ALA A 80 8.35 11.52 6.48
N ARG A 81 9.58 11.20 6.95
CA ARG A 81 10.82 11.53 6.24
C ARG A 81 10.87 10.96 4.81
N HIS A 82 10.23 9.80 4.55
CA HIS A 82 10.31 9.13 3.26
C HIS A 82 9.46 9.80 2.19
N PHE A 83 8.36 10.45 2.58
CA PHE A 83 7.43 11.10 1.66
C PHE A 83 7.29 12.62 1.90
N THR A 84 8.30 13.23 2.56
CA THR A 84 8.43 14.69 2.69
C THR A 84 9.36 15.19 1.59
N PHE A 85 8.90 16.19 0.85
CA PHE A 85 9.67 16.83 -0.23
C PHE A 85 10.72 17.79 0.34
N ALA A 86 11.61 18.28 -0.53
CA ALA A 86 12.68 19.20 -0.12
C ALA A 86 12.19 20.53 0.47
N ASP A 87 10.97 20.95 0.13
CA ASP A 87 10.32 22.16 0.66
C ASP A 87 9.62 21.93 2.01
N GLY A 88 9.65 20.70 2.54
CA GLY A 88 9.04 20.32 3.81
C GLY A 88 7.56 19.92 3.71
N THR A 89 6.93 20.02 2.54
CA THR A 89 5.58 19.50 2.32
C THR A 89 5.59 17.99 2.15
N GLN A 90 4.44 17.34 2.33
CA GLN A 90 4.32 15.88 2.25
C GLN A 90 3.48 15.47 1.05
N ALA A 91 3.85 14.34 0.45
CA ALA A 91 3.08 13.74 -0.62
C ALA A 91 1.64 13.46 -0.17
N ALA A 92 0.70 13.97 -0.94
CA ALA A 92 -0.74 13.85 -0.71
C ALA A 92 -1.42 13.08 -1.86
N PRO A 93 -2.61 12.51 -1.64
CA PRO A 93 -3.40 11.95 -2.74
C PRO A 93 -3.61 12.99 -3.85
N LEU A 94 -3.47 12.55 -5.11
CA LEU A 94 -3.48 13.26 -6.38
C LEU A 94 -2.14 13.89 -6.79
N ASP A 95 -1.13 13.97 -5.91
CA ASP A 95 0.20 14.36 -6.33
C ASP A 95 0.79 13.34 -7.32
N ILE A 96 1.49 13.81 -8.34
CA ILE A 96 2.40 13.01 -9.15
C ILE A 96 3.78 13.15 -8.53
N VAL A 97 4.38 12.02 -8.14
CA VAL A 97 5.65 12.01 -7.43
C VAL A 97 6.68 11.15 -8.15
N GLU A 98 7.92 11.62 -8.15
CA GLU A 98 9.08 10.86 -8.61
C GLU A 98 9.83 10.29 -7.40
N CYS A 99 10.11 8.98 -7.44
CA CYS A 99 10.84 8.26 -6.40
C CYS A 99 11.95 7.41 -7.00
N GLN A 100 12.96 7.09 -6.19
CA GLN A 100 13.99 6.11 -6.55
C GLN A 100 13.79 4.82 -5.78
N PHE A 101 13.94 3.69 -6.47
CA PHE A 101 13.74 2.35 -5.92
C PHE A 101 14.97 1.49 -6.16
N ASN A 102 15.31 0.66 -5.18
CA ASN A 102 16.40 -0.30 -5.32
C ASN A 102 15.99 -1.50 -6.17
N ARG A 103 14.77 -2.03 -5.97
CA ARG A 103 14.24 -3.20 -6.69
C ARG A 103 12.78 -3.48 -6.34
N ALA A 104 12.10 -4.28 -7.15
CA ALA A 104 10.84 -4.90 -6.79
C ALA A 104 11.04 -5.91 -5.65
N VAL A 105 10.10 -5.93 -4.70
CA VAL A 105 10.07 -6.84 -3.54
C VAL A 105 8.67 -7.37 -3.27
N GLY A 106 7.84 -7.43 -4.32
CA GLY A 106 6.50 -7.96 -4.24
C GLY A 106 6.45 -9.40 -3.71
N ASN A 107 5.34 -9.73 -3.08
CA ASN A 107 5.03 -11.07 -2.58
C ASN A 107 3.59 -11.45 -2.95
N GLU A 108 3.14 -12.65 -2.59
CA GLU A 108 1.81 -13.17 -2.93
C GLU A 108 0.64 -12.27 -2.47
N ALA A 109 0.84 -11.50 -1.40
CA ALA A 109 -0.18 -10.63 -0.83
C ALA A 109 -0.09 -9.18 -1.33
N GLN A 110 1.09 -8.74 -1.75
CA GLN A 110 1.37 -7.38 -2.17
C GLN A 110 2.41 -7.39 -3.30
N PRO A 111 2.01 -7.81 -4.52
CA PRO A 111 2.93 -7.96 -5.66
C PRO A 111 3.53 -6.63 -6.13
N GLU A 112 2.85 -5.52 -5.90
CA GLU A 112 3.24 -4.17 -6.31
C GLU A 112 4.29 -3.49 -5.39
N ASN A 113 4.85 -4.19 -4.39
CA ASN A 113 5.84 -3.62 -3.48
C ASN A 113 7.19 -3.35 -4.15
N TRP A 114 7.70 -2.13 -3.99
CA TRP A 114 9.01 -1.69 -4.44
C TRP A 114 9.84 -1.17 -3.27
N LEU A 115 11.04 -1.71 -3.08
CA LEU A 115 11.96 -1.28 -2.04
C LEU A 115 12.52 0.12 -2.38
N LEU A 116 12.17 1.08 -1.54
CA LEU A 116 12.57 2.48 -1.69
C LEU A 116 14.09 2.63 -1.50
N ASP A 117 14.71 3.49 -2.27
CA ASP A 117 15.99 4.08 -1.94
C ASP A 117 15.76 5.18 -0.89
N GLU A 118 16.03 4.85 0.39
CA GLU A 118 15.71 5.73 1.52
C GLU A 118 16.59 6.97 1.62
N GLU A 119 17.69 7.02 0.85
CA GLU A 119 18.57 8.18 0.77
C GLU A 119 18.11 9.21 -0.27
N ALA A 120 17.25 8.79 -1.19
CA ALA A 120 16.70 9.66 -2.22
C ALA A 120 15.48 10.44 -1.71
N VAL A 121 15.47 11.75 -1.96
CA VAL A 121 14.35 12.62 -1.63
C VAL A 121 13.30 12.52 -2.74
N TRP A 122 12.04 12.34 -2.36
CA TRP A 122 10.92 12.35 -3.30
C TRP A 122 10.75 13.74 -3.91
N LYS A 123 10.27 13.79 -5.16
CA LYS A 123 9.96 15.01 -5.85
C LYS A 123 8.50 15.03 -6.28
N LYS A 124 7.80 16.13 -6.01
CA LYS A 124 6.52 16.40 -6.64
C LYS A 124 6.81 16.92 -8.05
N THR A 125 6.32 16.21 -9.06
CA THR A 125 6.48 16.56 -10.49
C THR A 125 5.21 17.16 -11.08
N GLY A 126 4.05 16.92 -10.44
CA GLY A 126 2.77 17.44 -10.87
C GLY A 126 1.66 17.09 -9.90
N GLU A 127 0.44 17.28 -10.38
CA GLU A 127 -0.79 16.93 -9.66
C GLU A 127 -1.90 16.70 -10.68
N ILE A 128 -2.74 15.66 -10.46
CA ILE A 128 -3.94 15.47 -11.28
C ILE A 128 -5.14 16.17 -10.65
N PRO A 129 -6.06 16.74 -11.42
CA PRO A 129 -7.31 17.27 -10.90
C PRO A 129 -8.20 16.11 -10.41
N ALA A 130 -8.99 16.34 -9.34
CA ALA A 130 -9.91 15.32 -8.81
C ALA A 130 -10.90 14.78 -9.86
N SER A 131 -11.25 15.58 -10.85
CA SER A 131 -12.09 15.16 -11.99
C SER A 131 -11.50 14.04 -12.83
N SER A 132 -10.16 13.87 -12.84
CA SER A 132 -9.48 12.80 -13.57
C SER A 132 -9.57 11.43 -12.86
N LEU A 133 -9.96 11.38 -11.59
CA LEU A 133 -10.07 10.13 -10.84
C LEU A 133 -11.02 9.12 -11.49
N ALA A 134 -12.11 9.59 -12.11
CA ALA A 134 -13.07 8.72 -12.75
C ALA A 134 -12.46 7.89 -13.90
N ALA A 135 -11.45 8.42 -14.59
CA ALA A 135 -10.73 7.71 -15.65
C ALA A 135 -9.77 6.64 -15.11
N LEU A 136 -9.38 6.72 -13.83
CA LEU A 136 -8.50 5.76 -13.16
C LEU A 136 -9.27 4.66 -12.41
N VAL A 137 -10.60 4.74 -12.36
CA VAL A 137 -11.43 3.75 -11.65
C VAL A 137 -11.36 2.40 -12.36
N GLU A 138 -11.09 1.38 -11.57
CA GLU A 138 -11.04 -0.01 -11.99
C GLU A 138 -12.39 -0.70 -11.70
N HIS A 139 -12.69 -1.76 -12.45
CA HIS A 139 -13.98 -2.45 -12.36
C HIS A 139 -13.84 -3.95 -12.08
N PRO A 140 -13.14 -4.36 -10.99
CA PRO A 140 -13.02 -5.78 -10.65
C PRO A 140 -14.40 -6.36 -10.32
N ALA A 141 -14.63 -7.63 -10.66
CA ALA A 141 -15.89 -8.31 -10.37
C ALA A 141 -16.22 -8.36 -8.86
N ASN A 142 -15.21 -8.35 -8.01
CA ASN A 142 -15.31 -8.27 -6.55
C ASN A 142 -14.00 -7.78 -5.93
N LEU A 143 -14.03 -7.46 -4.63
CA LEU A 143 -12.84 -7.03 -3.89
C LEU A 143 -12.20 -8.24 -3.19
N TRP A 144 -11.57 -9.15 -3.96
CA TRP A 144 -10.88 -10.34 -3.45
C TRP A 144 -11.75 -11.18 -2.48
N CYS A 145 -12.96 -11.53 -2.89
CA CYS A 145 -13.87 -12.32 -2.06
C CYS A 145 -13.41 -13.78 -1.96
N GLN A 146 -13.32 -14.30 -0.74
CA GLN A 146 -13.06 -15.70 -0.45
C GLN A 146 -14.37 -16.37 -0.04
N PRO A 147 -14.79 -17.47 -0.69
CA PRO A 147 -15.97 -18.23 -0.26
C PRO A 147 -15.86 -18.70 1.18
N GLY A 148 -16.92 -18.51 1.97
CA GLY A 148 -16.99 -18.92 3.37
C GLY A 148 -16.32 -17.97 4.38
N GLU A 149 -15.64 -16.91 3.92
CA GLU A 149 -15.07 -15.86 4.78
C GLU A 149 -15.93 -14.58 4.75
N LYS A 150 -15.67 -13.71 5.73
CA LYS A 150 -16.28 -12.37 5.77
C LYS A 150 -15.72 -11.51 4.64
N THR A 151 -16.55 -10.59 4.14
CA THR A 151 -16.18 -9.73 3.01
C THR A 151 -15.05 -8.74 3.30
N ASP A 152 -14.70 -8.55 4.58
CA ASP A 152 -13.63 -7.65 5.03
C ASP A 152 -12.23 -8.28 5.08
N ARG A 153 -12.07 -9.58 4.75
CA ARG A 153 -10.81 -10.30 4.92
C ARG A 153 -10.58 -11.44 3.94
N ILE A 154 -9.36 -11.95 3.93
CA ILE A 154 -8.93 -13.18 3.23
C ILE A 154 -8.03 -13.97 4.18
N ALA A 155 -8.18 -15.29 4.23
CA ALA A 155 -7.27 -16.16 4.97
C ALA A 155 -5.92 -16.29 4.23
N PRO A 156 -4.77 -16.29 4.95
CA PRO A 156 -3.45 -16.35 4.30
C PRO A 156 -3.24 -17.60 3.44
N ASP A 157 -3.83 -18.73 3.82
CA ASP A 157 -3.75 -20.00 3.09
C ASP A 157 -4.60 -20.04 1.80
N TYR A 158 -5.36 -18.97 1.53
CA TYR A 158 -6.12 -18.81 0.29
C TYR A 158 -5.27 -18.22 -0.85
N LEU A 159 -4.37 -17.28 -0.55
CA LEU A 159 -3.57 -16.57 -1.55
C LEU A 159 -2.67 -17.47 -2.40
N PRO A 160 -1.98 -18.50 -1.87
CA PRO A 160 -1.19 -19.40 -2.69
C PRO A 160 -2.01 -20.18 -3.74
N ARG A 161 -3.32 -20.32 -3.52
CA ARG A 161 -4.25 -20.98 -4.45
C ARG A 161 -4.90 -20.00 -5.43
N GLN A 162 -4.90 -18.72 -5.07
CA GLN A 162 -5.49 -17.61 -5.84
C GLN A 162 -4.55 -16.40 -5.77
N PRO A 163 -3.40 -16.45 -6.47
CA PRO A 163 -2.43 -15.35 -6.45
C PRO A 163 -3.07 -14.03 -6.87
N LEU A 164 -2.69 -12.96 -6.20
CA LEU A 164 -3.15 -11.62 -6.53
C LEU A 164 -2.29 -11.03 -7.65
N HIS A 165 -2.93 -10.34 -8.59
CA HIS A 165 -2.22 -9.46 -9.52
C HIS A 165 -1.86 -8.13 -8.85
N GLN A 166 -2.74 -7.66 -7.94
CA GLN A 166 -2.57 -6.43 -7.18
C GLN A 166 -3.32 -6.52 -5.85
N SER A 167 -2.84 -5.81 -4.84
CA SER A 167 -3.49 -5.70 -3.53
C SER A 167 -4.08 -4.32 -3.27
N LEU A 168 -4.16 -3.49 -4.30
CA LEU A 168 -4.78 -2.18 -4.34
C LEU A 168 -5.76 -2.13 -5.50
N VAL A 169 -6.84 -1.38 -5.35
CA VAL A 169 -7.80 -1.11 -6.41
C VAL A 169 -8.52 0.21 -6.15
N LEU A 170 -8.72 1.01 -7.20
CA LEU A 170 -9.51 2.22 -7.15
C LEU A 170 -10.91 1.93 -7.67
N ILE A 171 -11.92 2.02 -6.82
CA ILE A 171 -13.31 1.72 -7.17
C ILE A 171 -14.21 2.93 -6.97
N GLN A 172 -15.31 2.97 -7.71
CA GLN A 172 -16.41 3.89 -7.49
C GLN A 172 -17.65 3.13 -7.00
N PHE A 173 -18.39 3.72 -6.07
CA PHE A 173 -19.67 3.19 -5.60
C PHE A 173 -20.69 4.32 -5.38
N PRO A 174 -21.98 4.08 -5.63
CA PRO A 174 -22.98 5.15 -5.66
C PRO A 174 -23.37 5.66 -4.27
N ARG A 175 -23.30 4.80 -3.25
CA ARG A 175 -23.68 5.15 -1.86
C ARG A 175 -22.88 4.33 -0.85
N GLY A 176 -22.50 5.00 0.26
CA GLY A 176 -21.90 4.37 1.42
C GLY A 176 -22.27 5.09 2.71
N GLN A 177 -22.15 4.42 3.83
CA GLN A 177 -22.32 4.99 5.15
C GLN A 177 -20.97 5.01 5.87
N LEU A 178 -20.46 6.21 6.08
CA LEU A 178 -19.24 6.46 6.86
C LEU A 178 -19.65 6.69 8.32
N ARG A 179 -19.04 5.95 9.25
CA ARG A 179 -19.35 6.06 10.68
C ARG A 179 -18.11 5.95 11.54
N GLN A 180 -18.12 6.60 12.69
CA GLN A 180 -17.13 6.45 13.72
C GLN A 180 -17.58 5.38 14.72
N LYS A 181 -16.67 4.49 15.13
CA LYS A 181 -16.87 3.54 16.20
C LYS A 181 -16.54 4.17 17.56
N GLU A 182 -17.00 3.57 18.66
CA GLU A 182 -16.70 3.97 20.04
C GLU A 182 -15.18 4.09 20.31
N ASN A 183 -14.36 3.26 19.68
CA ASN A 183 -12.89 3.33 19.79
C ASN A 183 -12.25 4.41 18.89
N GLY A 184 -13.03 5.32 18.34
CA GLY A 184 -12.57 6.42 17.50
C GLY A 184 -12.20 6.05 16.05
N ARG A 185 -12.21 4.77 15.70
CA ARG A 185 -11.89 4.30 14.33
C ARG A 185 -13.07 4.52 13.40
N TYR A 186 -12.78 4.85 12.14
CA TYR A 186 -13.81 5.02 11.11
C TYR A 186 -14.04 3.73 10.32
N ARG A 187 -15.27 3.54 9.88
CA ARG A 187 -15.67 2.46 8.98
C ARG A 187 -16.56 2.99 7.89
N LEU A 188 -16.44 2.37 6.72
CA LEU A 188 -17.28 2.64 5.56
C LEU A 188 -18.03 1.37 5.18
N ALA A 189 -19.36 1.43 5.23
CA ALA A 189 -20.24 0.38 4.73
C ALA A 189 -20.77 0.79 3.35
N PHE A 190 -20.65 -0.09 2.36
CA PHE A 190 -21.10 0.14 0.98
C PHE A 190 -21.42 -1.18 0.28
N VAL A 191 -22.10 -1.08 -0.87
CA VAL A 191 -22.34 -2.22 -1.75
C VAL A 191 -21.56 -2.04 -3.04
N TYR A 192 -20.83 -3.08 -3.44
CA TYR A 192 -20.09 -3.13 -4.70
C TYR A 192 -20.42 -4.44 -5.43
N HIS A 193 -20.94 -4.36 -6.66
CA HIS A 193 -21.45 -5.51 -7.44
C HIS A 193 -22.34 -6.48 -6.64
N GLY A 194 -23.27 -5.94 -5.84
CA GLY A 194 -24.21 -6.73 -5.03
C GLY A 194 -23.62 -7.33 -3.75
N VAL A 195 -22.33 -7.16 -3.49
CA VAL A 195 -21.65 -7.62 -2.26
C VAL A 195 -21.62 -6.49 -1.25
N HIS A 196 -21.99 -6.78 0.01
CA HIS A 196 -21.89 -5.83 1.12
C HIS A 196 -20.51 -5.86 1.74
N TYR A 197 -19.89 -4.71 1.81
CA TYR A 197 -18.61 -4.48 2.48
C TYR A 197 -18.80 -3.54 3.67
N ASP A 198 -18.05 -3.79 4.74
CA ASP A 198 -17.91 -2.90 5.89
C ASP A 198 -16.43 -2.88 6.27
N LEU A 199 -15.71 -1.87 5.79
CA LEU A 199 -14.25 -1.81 5.84
C LEU A 199 -13.77 -0.74 6.81
N SER A 200 -12.63 -0.97 7.46
CA SER A 200 -11.94 0.07 8.24
C SER A 200 -11.40 1.14 7.30
N VAL A 201 -11.58 2.40 7.68
CA VAL A 201 -11.02 3.55 6.96
C VAL A 201 -9.72 3.97 7.65
N THR A 202 -8.65 4.03 6.89
CA THR A 202 -7.30 4.40 7.37
C THR A 202 -6.78 5.69 6.73
N ASP A 203 -7.63 6.38 5.98
CA ASP A 203 -7.36 7.72 5.44
C ASP A 203 -7.30 8.74 6.58
N PRO A 204 -6.14 9.39 6.82
CA PRO A 204 -5.99 10.36 7.90
C PRO A 204 -6.80 11.66 7.71
N ARG A 205 -7.31 11.90 6.51
CA ARG A 205 -8.13 13.06 6.19
C ARG A 205 -9.56 12.92 6.72
N ILE A 206 -9.98 11.66 7.00
CA ILE A 206 -11.30 11.39 7.58
C ILE A 206 -11.23 11.66 9.08
N THR A 207 -11.93 12.70 9.51
CA THR A 207 -11.96 13.18 10.89
C THR A 207 -13.40 13.33 11.38
N SER A 208 -13.58 13.59 12.67
CA SER A 208 -14.90 13.85 13.26
C SER A 208 -15.61 15.07 12.66
N ALA A 209 -14.90 15.96 11.98
CA ALA A 209 -15.51 17.07 11.25
C ALA A 209 -16.28 16.62 9.99
N LEU A 210 -15.93 15.45 9.44
CA LEU A 210 -16.59 14.88 8.25
C LEU A 210 -17.64 13.81 8.59
N VAL A 211 -17.68 13.35 9.84
CA VAL A 211 -18.54 12.25 10.27
C VAL A 211 -19.36 12.71 11.48
N ASP A 212 -20.67 12.85 11.32
CA ASP A 212 -21.57 13.16 12.40
C ASP A 212 -21.75 11.95 13.37
N HIS A 213 -22.42 12.16 14.50
CA HIS A 213 -22.62 11.12 15.53
C HIS A 213 -23.53 9.96 15.05
N GLN A 214 -24.34 10.17 14.01
CA GLN A 214 -25.24 9.17 13.42
C GLN A 214 -24.61 8.46 12.22
N GLY A 215 -23.46 8.96 11.77
CA GLY A 215 -22.78 8.54 10.55
C GLY A 215 -23.21 9.37 9.33
N SER A 216 -22.29 9.60 8.42
CA SER A 216 -22.50 10.42 7.23
C SER A 216 -22.69 9.56 6.01
N MET A 217 -23.72 9.89 5.20
CA MET A 217 -23.93 9.27 3.89
C MET A 217 -22.98 9.90 2.88
N VAL A 218 -22.21 9.04 2.21
CA VAL A 218 -21.38 9.44 1.07
C VAL A 218 -22.05 8.98 -0.23
N LYS A 219 -21.95 9.80 -1.28
CA LYS A 219 -22.56 9.53 -2.58
C LYS A 219 -21.50 9.64 -3.66
N ASP A 220 -21.64 8.80 -4.69
CA ASP A 220 -20.80 8.81 -5.89
C ASP A 220 -19.29 8.87 -5.56
N ALA A 221 -18.90 8.20 -4.46
CA ALA A 221 -17.56 8.27 -3.90
C ALA A 221 -16.60 7.32 -4.62
N ILE A 222 -15.34 7.74 -4.72
CA ILE A 222 -14.24 6.91 -5.19
C ILE A 222 -13.39 6.54 -3.98
N ALA A 223 -12.98 5.26 -3.89
CA ALA A 223 -12.15 4.77 -2.81
C ALA A 223 -11.00 3.90 -3.31
N CYS A 224 -9.80 4.14 -2.77
CA CYS A 224 -8.70 3.20 -2.89
C CYS A 224 -8.86 2.14 -1.81
N ILE A 225 -9.11 0.90 -2.23
CA ILE A 225 -9.18 -0.25 -1.35
C ILE A 225 -7.82 -0.95 -1.35
N SER A 226 -7.32 -1.29 -0.18
CA SER A 226 -6.02 -1.96 0.00
C SER A 226 -6.16 -3.23 0.82
N LEU A 227 -5.41 -4.27 0.47
CA LEU A 227 -5.26 -5.49 1.25
C LEU A 227 -4.00 -5.38 2.12
N THR A 228 -4.11 -5.76 3.41
CA THR A 228 -2.97 -5.72 4.35
C THR A 228 -2.07 -6.94 4.21
N GLN A 229 -0.86 -6.88 4.77
CA GLN A 229 -0.13 -8.08 5.19
C GLN A 229 -0.95 -8.85 6.23
N PRO A 230 -0.64 -10.15 6.47
CA PRO A 230 -1.36 -10.93 7.48
C PRO A 230 -1.24 -10.25 8.85
N TYR A 231 -2.37 -10.06 9.50
CA TYR A 231 -2.44 -9.45 10.82
C TYR A 231 -3.41 -10.21 11.73
N THR A 232 -2.97 -10.51 12.94
CA THR A 232 -3.82 -11.08 13.98
C THR A 232 -4.47 -9.95 14.77
N GLY A 233 -5.76 -9.73 14.54
CA GLY A 233 -6.54 -8.76 15.31
C GLY A 233 -6.76 -9.24 16.74
N ASP A 234 -7.06 -8.29 17.65
CA ASP A 234 -7.20 -8.51 19.10
C ASP A 234 -8.18 -9.64 19.48
N TYR A 235 -9.13 -9.95 18.61
CA TYR A 235 -10.21 -10.95 18.86
C TYR A 235 -10.21 -12.09 17.83
N GLN A 236 -9.10 -12.32 17.12
CA GLN A 236 -9.02 -13.36 16.11
C GLN A 236 -7.99 -14.43 16.50
N PRO A 237 -8.31 -15.72 16.35
CA PRO A 237 -7.40 -16.81 16.73
C PRO A 237 -6.26 -17.01 15.72
N LYS A 238 -6.38 -16.46 14.52
CA LYS A 238 -5.39 -16.57 13.43
C LYS A 238 -5.25 -15.26 12.65
N PRO A 239 -4.12 -15.05 11.95
CA PRO A 239 -3.95 -13.86 11.11
C PRO A 239 -4.89 -13.92 9.89
N TYR A 240 -5.20 -12.72 9.37
CA TYR A 240 -5.93 -12.51 8.12
C TYR A 240 -5.33 -11.33 7.37
N HIS A 241 -5.49 -11.31 6.05
CA HIS A 241 -5.33 -10.11 5.24
C HIS A 241 -6.65 -9.33 5.29
N TYR A 242 -6.63 -8.14 5.86
CA TYR A 242 -7.82 -7.28 5.94
C TYR A 242 -7.88 -6.31 4.77
N LYS A 243 -9.10 -6.09 4.28
CA LYS A 243 -9.39 -5.04 3.31
C LYS A 243 -9.62 -3.72 4.05
N LEU A 244 -9.02 -2.66 3.55
CA LEU A 244 -9.08 -1.33 4.14
C LEU A 244 -9.47 -0.30 3.08
N VAL A 245 -10.20 0.73 3.48
CA VAL A 245 -10.31 1.96 2.70
C VAL A 245 -9.07 2.80 3.03
N ALA A 246 -8.08 2.76 2.13
CA ALA A 246 -6.82 3.47 2.29
C ALA A 246 -6.98 4.97 2.03
N THR A 247 -7.85 5.33 1.09
CA THR A 247 -8.20 6.71 0.75
C THR A 247 -9.65 6.77 0.31
N LEU A 248 -10.36 7.83 0.70
CA LEU A 248 -11.72 8.12 0.27
C LEU A 248 -11.77 9.51 -0.38
N PHE A 249 -12.21 9.57 -1.62
CA PHE A 249 -12.45 10.79 -2.39
C PHE A 249 -13.96 11.07 -2.40
N LEU A 250 -14.33 12.26 -1.93
CA LEU A 250 -15.71 12.73 -1.72
C LEU A 250 -16.02 13.94 -2.61
#